data_ff4c4b178758cda762d9e9df6f18d7f1
#
_entry.id   ff4c4b178758cda762d9e9df6f18d7f1
#
_cell.length_a   1.000
_cell.length_b   1.000
_cell.length_c   1.000
_cell.angle_alpha   90.00
_cell.angle_beta   90.00
_cell.angle_gamma   90.00
#
_symmetry.space_group_name_H-M   'P 1'
#
loop_
_entity.id
_entity.type
_entity.pdbx_description
1 polymer ?
#
loop_
_entity_poly.entity_id
_entity_poly.type
_entity_poly.pdbx_seq_one_letter_code
_entity_poly.pdbx_strand_id
1 'polypeptide(L)'
;MVTIKEIAKAAGVSAATVSRVLNYDPTLSISPAKRQAVIETAEALNYETPRNRNRVAAATPFSTSNIALTRLVLVHFLQSSEEMADPYYIGVRLGIENRCRDMKTEIVKVYHNDQLPDPVILQGASGVIVIGKHSPREIDWLQDNCRNLVFADFNPKRDDLDSVYSDLNETTRKLLDNLSSLGYGRIAFIGSYENIDGRSEPHGETRCRAYIEWHKEKGVFEPDRLVLGNICDTGQNLRLETGYMLAKQLLERGERPDVVVTANDNMAIGAYRAFQEAGLSIPQDISVASFNDIPVSQFLNPPLSTVRIRSESIGETAVDLLLERLAGRDYAKRVIIPTTMIWRQSCLSPAEVPSSAPSLAAAQ
;
A
#
# COMPACT_ATOMS: atom_id res chain seq x y z
N MET A 1 10.99 30.47 14.06
CA MET A 1 11.37 29.24 14.79
C MET A 1 11.22 29.56 16.28
N VAL A 2 10.39 28.81 16.99
CA VAL A 2 10.11 29.05 18.41
C VAL A 2 11.36 28.76 19.25
N THR A 3 11.63 29.64 20.21
CA THR A 3 12.81 29.56 21.08
C THR A 3 12.44 29.22 22.54
N ILE A 4 13.41 28.67 23.29
CA ILE A 4 13.22 28.41 24.74
C ILE A 4 12.78 29.67 25.48
N LYS A 5 13.21 30.86 25.01
CA LYS A 5 12.85 32.15 25.66
C LYS A 5 11.36 32.48 25.47
N GLU A 6 10.78 32.14 24.32
CA GLU A 6 9.34 32.35 24.05
C GLU A 6 8.49 31.41 24.87
N ILE A 7 8.89 30.13 25.01
CA ILE A 7 8.21 29.18 25.90
C ILE A 7 8.30 29.63 27.35
N ALA A 8 9.47 30.08 27.77
CA ALA A 8 9.69 30.58 29.13
C ALA A 8 8.76 31.77 29.46
N LYS A 9 8.62 32.69 28.53
CA LYS A 9 7.71 33.84 28.64
C LYS A 9 6.24 33.42 28.71
N ALA A 10 5.84 32.49 27.88
CA ALA A 10 4.44 32.00 27.79
C ALA A 10 4.07 31.14 29.03
N ALA A 11 4.97 30.28 29.50
CA ALA A 11 4.76 29.40 30.65
C ALA A 11 5.07 30.07 32.00
N GLY A 12 5.51 31.33 32.03
CA GLY A 12 5.81 32.08 33.27
C GLY A 12 6.95 31.51 34.10
N VAL A 13 7.99 30.96 33.46
CA VAL A 13 9.16 30.34 34.11
C VAL A 13 10.46 30.80 33.46
N SER A 14 11.61 30.49 34.08
CA SER A 14 12.90 30.83 33.48
C SER A 14 13.26 29.95 32.30
N ALA A 15 14.05 30.46 31.33
CA ALA A 15 14.53 29.66 30.19
C ALA A 15 15.35 28.44 30.66
N ALA A 16 16.07 28.52 31.76
CA ALA A 16 16.77 27.39 32.36
C ALA A 16 15.80 26.32 32.89
N THR A 17 14.67 26.73 33.47
CA THR A 17 13.59 25.81 33.89
C THR A 17 12.99 25.10 32.71
N VAL A 18 12.65 25.82 31.65
CA VAL A 18 12.12 25.20 30.39
C VAL A 18 13.12 24.17 29.87
N SER A 19 14.38 24.53 29.74
CA SER A 19 15.42 23.61 29.26
C SER A 19 15.51 22.33 30.10
N ARG A 20 15.48 22.45 31.42
CA ARG A 20 15.56 21.30 32.34
C ARG A 20 14.29 20.44 32.30
N VAL A 21 13.10 21.04 32.20
CA VAL A 21 11.83 20.32 32.06
C VAL A 21 11.80 19.52 30.75
N LEU A 22 12.14 20.14 29.62
CA LEU A 22 12.12 19.50 28.31
C LEU A 22 13.23 18.46 28.11
N ASN A 23 14.30 18.50 28.94
CA ASN A 23 15.33 17.46 28.99
C ASN A 23 15.08 16.39 30.06
N TYR A 24 13.90 16.39 30.69
CA TYR A 24 13.52 15.41 31.72
C TYR A 24 14.51 15.31 32.89
N ASP A 25 15.07 16.45 33.34
CA ASP A 25 16.03 16.49 34.44
C ASP A 25 15.36 16.06 35.77
N PRO A 26 15.76 14.89 36.33
CA PRO A 26 15.14 14.38 37.55
C PRO A 26 15.50 15.20 38.80
N THR A 27 16.54 16.03 38.74
CA THR A 27 17.00 16.83 39.87
C THR A 27 16.29 18.19 39.97
N LEU A 28 15.42 18.50 38.98
CA LEU A 28 14.67 19.75 38.97
C LEU A 28 13.48 19.70 39.93
N SER A 29 13.58 20.46 41.03
CA SER A 29 12.46 20.67 41.94
C SER A 29 11.55 21.77 41.39
N ILE A 30 10.40 21.37 40.87
CA ILE A 30 9.35 22.23 40.31
C ILE A 30 7.97 21.60 40.58
N SER A 31 6.95 22.44 40.79
CA SER A 31 5.60 21.91 41.00
C SER A 31 5.07 21.18 39.75
N PRO A 32 4.27 20.11 39.93
CA PRO A 32 3.67 19.37 38.80
C PRO A 32 2.91 20.29 37.83
N ALA A 33 2.13 21.26 38.35
CA ALA A 33 1.38 22.21 37.57
C ALA A 33 2.26 23.07 36.64
N LYS A 34 3.40 23.57 37.17
CA LYS A 34 4.35 24.34 36.34
C LYS A 34 5.09 23.48 35.34
N ARG A 35 5.38 22.22 35.67
CA ARG A 35 5.98 21.26 34.73
C ARG A 35 5.04 21.01 33.58
N GLN A 36 3.76 20.77 33.87
CA GLN A 36 2.73 20.52 32.87
C GLN A 36 2.53 21.76 31.97
N ALA A 37 2.44 22.96 32.52
CA ALA A 37 2.32 24.20 31.76
C ALA A 37 3.48 24.42 30.78
N VAL A 38 4.70 24.04 31.11
CA VAL A 38 5.84 24.13 30.19
C VAL A 38 5.70 23.13 29.03
N ILE A 39 5.26 21.90 29.31
CA ILE A 39 5.07 20.89 28.30
C ILE A 39 3.96 21.30 27.31
N GLU A 40 2.79 21.67 27.82
CA GLU A 40 1.65 22.13 27.00
C GLU A 40 2.00 23.38 26.16
N THR A 41 2.75 24.32 26.74
CA THR A 41 3.21 25.51 25.99
C THR A 41 4.19 25.14 24.89
N ALA A 42 5.09 24.19 25.13
CA ALA A 42 6.03 23.71 24.11
C ALA A 42 5.31 22.98 22.96
N GLU A 43 4.31 22.14 23.28
CA GLU A 43 3.46 21.45 22.31
C GLU A 43 2.61 22.43 21.50
N ALA A 44 1.93 23.37 22.15
CA ALA A 44 1.10 24.39 21.50
C ALA A 44 1.89 25.29 20.53
N LEU A 45 3.17 25.51 20.82
CA LEU A 45 4.08 26.28 19.98
C LEU A 45 4.89 25.42 18.99
N ASN A 46 4.62 24.12 18.90
CA ASN A 46 5.35 23.15 18.06
C ASN A 46 6.89 23.27 18.26
N TYR A 47 7.33 23.34 19.53
CA TYR A 47 8.75 23.44 19.83
C TYR A 47 9.41 22.07 19.90
N GLU A 48 10.41 21.86 19.07
CA GLU A 48 11.29 20.68 19.12
C GLU A 48 12.61 21.00 19.83
N THR A 49 12.96 20.18 20.85
CA THR A 49 14.25 20.31 21.53
C THR A 49 15.40 20.04 20.55
N PRO A 50 16.56 20.71 20.70
CA PRO A 50 17.77 20.43 19.92
C PRO A 50 18.18 18.95 19.95
N ARG A 51 17.89 18.26 21.06
CA ARG A 51 18.17 16.82 21.23
C ARG A 51 17.23 15.95 20.40
N ASN A 52 15.97 16.32 20.26
CA ASN A 52 15.02 15.64 19.37
C ASN A 52 15.35 15.89 17.89
N ARG A 53 15.68 17.11 17.53
CA ARG A 53 16.17 17.46 16.18
C ARG A 53 17.42 16.66 15.80
N ASN A 54 18.40 16.58 16.70
CA ASN A 54 19.61 15.78 16.49
C ASN A 54 19.33 14.26 16.52
N ARG A 55 18.29 13.81 17.22
CA ARG A 55 17.91 12.40 17.27
C ARG A 55 17.14 11.97 16.03
N VAL A 56 16.30 12.83 15.47
CA VAL A 56 15.67 12.63 14.16
C VAL A 56 16.72 12.70 13.05
N ALA A 57 17.68 13.63 13.13
CA ALA A 57 18.81 13.71 12.19
C ALA A 57 19.83 12.56 12.36
N ALA A 58 19.97 11.99 13.57
CA ALA A 58 20.87 10.85 13.82
C ALA A 58 20.20 9.49 13.62
N ALA A 59 18.87 9.43 13.49
CA ALA A 59 18.14 8.20 13.20
C ALA A 59 18.17 7.83 11.70
N THR A 60 18.52 8.79 10.82
CA THR A 60 18.84 8.53 9.42
C THR A 60 20.36 8.57 9.25
N PRO A 61 21.01 7.44 8.88
CA PRO A 61 22.45 7.41 8.67
C PRO A 61 22.93 8.33 7.55
N PHE A 62 22.00 8.91 6.79
CA PHE A 62 22.23 9.85 5.71
C PHE A 62 21.47 11.15 5.98
N SER A 63 22.20 12.27 6.17
CA SER A 63 21.59 13.59 6.31
C SER A 63 21.05 14.05 4.94
N THR A 64 19.73 14.11 4.81
CA THR A 64 19.06 14.58 3.58
C THR A 64 18.83 16.08 3.53
N SER A 65 19.24 16.82 4.59
CA SER A 65 18.91 18.24 4.76
C SER A 65 19.53 19.21 3.76
N ASN A 66 20.49 18.77 2.95
CA ASN A 66 21.15 19.60 1.90
C ASN A 66 21.09 18.99 0.50
N ILE A 67 20.23 18.01 0.27
CA ILE A 67 20.14 17.33 -1.02
C ILE A 67 19.08 18.02 -1.86
N ALA A 68 19.48 18.50 -3.03
CA ALA A 68 18.56 19.08 -3.99
C ALA A 68 18.01 17.98 -4.91
N LEU A 69 16.80 17.50 -4.62
CA LEU A 69 16.00 16.75 -5.59
C LEU A 69 15.35 17.78 -6.54
N THR A 70 16.07 18.16 -7.59
CA THR A 70 15.61 19.23 -8.50
C THR A 70 14.64 18.74 -9.54
N ARG A 71 14.87 17.54 -10.10
CA ARG A 71 14.04 16.94 -11.14
C ARG A 71 13.88 15.45 -10.89
N LEU A 72 12.62 15.02 -10.75
CA LEU A 72 12.19 13.63 -10.57
C LEU A 72 11.43 13.17 -11.82
N VAL A 73 11.77 12.00 -12.34
CA VAL A 73 10.97 11.33 -13.37
C VAL A 73 10.17 10.20 -12.71
N LEU A 74 8.85 10.22 -12.93
CA LEU A 74 7.95 9.14 -12.55
C LEU A 74 7.65 8.30 -13.78
N VAL A 75 8.02 7.02 -13.73
CA VAL A 75 7.70 6.05 -14.79
C VAL A 75 6.56 5.18 -14.30
N HIS A 76 5.43 5.22 -14.98
CA HIS A 76 4.22 4.51 -14.58
C HIS A 76 3.93 3.34 -15.53
N PHE A 77 3.58 2.17 -15.00
CA PHE A 77 3.26 0.99 -15.81
C PHE A 77 1.87 1.04 -16.45
N LEU A 78 0.97 1.91 -15.98
CA LEU A 78 -0.33 2.16 -16.58
C LEU A 78 -0.29 3.29 -17.60
N GLN A 79 -1.25 3.28 -18.51
CA GLN A 79 -1.57 4.45 -19.32
C GLN A 79 -2.23 5.52 -18.43
N SER A 80 -2.19 6.78 -18.86
CA SER A 80 -2.78 7.89 -18.10
C SER A 80 -4.30 7.72 -17.84
N SER A 81 -5.04 7.20 -18.83
CA SER A 81 -6.47 6.90 -18.67
C SER A 81 -6.76 5.77 -17.69
N GLU A 82 -5.86 4.79 -17.58
CA GLU A 82 -5.98 3.67 -16.66
C GLU A 82 -5.69 4.10 -15.22
N GLU A 83 -4.66 4.94 -15.01
CA GLU A 83 -4.39 5.54 -13.70
C GLU A 83 -5.60 6.32 -13.18
N MET A 84 -6.23 7.13 -14.04
CA MET A 84 -7.44 7.89 -13.66
C MET A 84 -8.59 7.01 -13.19
N ALA A 85 -8.68 5.79 -13.69
CA ALA A 85 -9.69 4.81 -13.29
C ALA A 85 -9.29 3.99 -12.04
N ASP A 86 -8.07 4.16 -11.53
CA ASP A 86 -7.57 3.40 -10.36
C ASP A 86 -7.13 4.32 -9.20
N PRO A 87 -8.03 4.59 -8.24
CA PRO A 87 -7.75 5.44 -7.08
C PRO A 87 -6.53 4.98 -6.26
N TYR A 88 -6.17 3.71 -6.30
CA TYR A 88 -5.02 3.17 -5.59
C TYR A 88 -3.71 3.74 -6.14
N TYR A 89 -3.51 3.70 -7.47
CA TYR A 89 -2.30 4.24 -8.08
C TYR A 89 -2.24 5.77 -8.09
N ILE A 90 -3.41 6.43 -8.14
CA ILE A 90 -3.50 7.87 -7.85
C ILE A 90 -2.94 8.15 -6.45
N GLY A 91 -3.28 7.33 -5.44
CA GLY A 91 -2.75 7.44 -4.08
C GLY A 91 -1.22 7.31 -4.02
N VAL A 92 -0.63 6.33 -4.70
CA VAL A 92 0.84 6.17 -4.77
C VAL A 92 1.49 7.43 -5.35
N ARG A 93 0.98 7.92 -6.47
CA ARG A 93 1.47 9.15 -7.11
C ARG A 93 1.31 10.38 -6.23
N LEU A 94 0.17 10.55 -5.58
CA LEU A 94 -0.06 11.67 -4.65
C LEU A 94 0.90 11.64 -3.46
N GLY A 95 1.23 10.47 -2.92
CA GLY A 95 2.25 10.32 -1.89
C GLY A 95 3.60 10.85 -2.36
N ILE A 96 4.03 10.51 -3.59
CA ILE A 96 5.25 11.01 -4.18
C ILE A 96 5.19 12.55 -4.37
N GLU A 97 4.12 13.06 -4.97
CA GLU A 97 3.94 14.49 -5.24
C GLU A 97 3.90 15.31 -3.95
N ASN A 98 3.18 14.84 -2.93
CA ASN A 98 3.09 15.50 -1.64
C ASN A 98 4.46 15.56 -0.96
N ARG A 99 5.22 14.47 -0.97
CA ARG A 99 6.55 14.42 -0.38
C ARG A 99 7.56 15.33 -1.09
N CYS A 100 7.39 15.53 -2.40
CA CYS A 100 8.24 16.43 -3.21
C CYS A 100 7.85 17.91 -3.10
N ARG A 101 6.64 18.23 -2.64
CA ARG A 101 6.09 19.60 -2.67
C ARG A 101 6.98 20.63 -1.98
N ASP A 102 7.45 20.31 -0.78
CA ASP A 102 8.26 21.23 0.03
C ASP A 102 9.67 21.42 -0.53
N MET A 103 10.12 20.51 -1.39
CA MET A 103 11.44 20.54 -2.03
C MET A 103 11.44 21.32 -3.35
N LYS A 104 10.26 21.75 -3.84
CA LYS A 104 10.08 22.43 -5.14
C LYS A 104 10.64 21.61 -6.31
N THR A 105 10.51 20.30 -6.24
CA THR A 105 10.99 19.36 -7.25
C THR A 105 10.13 19.47 -8.51
N GLU A 106 10.77 19.59 -9.67
CA GLU A 106 10.11 19.37 -10.96
C GLU A 106 9.77 17.88 -11.11
N ILE A 107 8.53 17.55 -11.40
CA ILE A 107 8.09 16.17 -11.62
C ILE A 107 7.67 15.97 -13.06
N VAL A 108 8.37 15.09 -13.78
CA VAL A 108 8.05 14.67 -15.15
C VAL A 108 7.41 13.29 -15.09
N LYS A 109 6.22 13.14 -15.67
CA LYS A 109 5.47 11.88 -15.69
C LYS A 109 5.62 11.19 -17.04
N VAL A 110 5.95 9.92 -17.01
CA VAL A 110 6.06 9.05 -18.18
C VAL A 110 5.11 7.88 -17.96
N TYR A 111 4.06 7.82 -18.74
CA TYR A 111 3.09 6.74 -18.70
C TYR A 111 3.46 5.64 -19.69
N HIS A 112 3.01 4.42 -19.39
CA HIS A 112 3.22 3.29 -20.27
C HIS A 112 2.70 3.58 -21.69
N ASN A 113 3.52 3.28 -22.65
CA ASN A 113 3.15 3.08 -24.04
C ASN A 113 3.92 1.84 -24.52
N ASP A 114 3.49 1.16 -25.52
CA ASP A 114 4.07 -0.11 -26.00
C ASP A 114 5.56 -0.02 -26.42
N GLN A 115 6.20 1.11 -26.21
CA GLN A 115 7.59 1.38 -26.52
C GLN A 115 8.34 1.88 -25.28
N LEU A 116 9.63 1.52 -25.20
CA LEU A 116 10.52 2.10 -24.18
C LEU A 116 10.60 3.62 -24.35
N PRO A 117 10.56 4.39 -23.26
CA PRO A 117 10.68 5.85 -23.32
C PRO A 117 12.00 6.28 -23.99
N ASP A 118 12.02 7.48 -24.59
CA ASP A 118 13.26 8.07 -25.09
C ASP A 118 14.20 8.34 -23.90
N PRO A 119 15.48 7.87 -23.92
CA PRO A 119 16.45 8.14 -22.87
C PRO A 119 16.65 9.63 -22.56
N VAL A 120 16.37 10.50 -23.50
CA VAL A 120 16.43 11.97 -23.34
C VAL A 120 15.54 12.45 -22.19
N ILE A 121 14.41 11.76 -21.93
CA ILE A 121 13.50 12.11 -20.83
C ILE A 121 14.17 11.96 -19.46
N LEU A 122 15.10 11.01 -19.33
CA LEU A 122 15.85 10.76 -18.10
C LEU A 122 17.05 11.68 -17.93
N GLN A 123 17.45 12.42 -18.99
CA GLN A 123 18.59 13.34 -18.92
C GLN A 123 18.30 14.50 -17.95
N GLY A 124 19.26 14.74 -17.05
CA GLY A 124 19.14 15.77 -16.03
C GLY A 124 18.18 15.44 -14.88
N ALA A 125 17.61 14.22 -14.84
CA ALA A 125 16.87 13.75 -13.67
C ALA A 125 17.83 13.52 -12.49
N SER A 126 17.47 14.01 -11.31
CA SER A 126 18.17 13.68 -10.05
C SER A 126 17.97 12.20 -9.72
N GLY A 127 16.79 11.64 -10.06
CA GLY A 127 16.45 10.25 -9.89
C GLY A 127 15.13 9.88 -10.55
N VAL A 128 14.83 8.58 -10.55
CA VAL A 128 13.62 8.01 -11.15
C VAL A 128 12.89 7.17 -10.09
N ILE A 129 11.58 7.38 -9.98
CA ILE A 129 10.69 6.48 -9.25
C ILE A 129 9.81 5.75 -10.26
N VAL A 130 9.80 4.43 -10.16
CA VAL A 130 9.06 3.53 -11.06
C VAL A 130 7.86 2.98 -10.32
N ILE A 131 6.67 3.30 -10.79
CA ILE A 131 5.41 2.90 -10.14
C ILE A 131 4.87 1.64 -10.81
N GLY A 132 4.59 0.61 -10.00
CA GLY A 132 3.98 -0.63 -10.41
C GLY A 132 4.94 -1.59 -11.12
N LYS A 133 4.38 -2.57 -11.82
CA LYS A 133 5.11 -3.70 -12.39
C LYS A 133 5.65 -3.39 -13.78
N HIS A 134 6.91 -3.69 -13.96
CA HIS A 134 7.63 -3.52 -15.21
C HIS A 134 8.29 -4.83 -15.63
N SER A 135 8.44 -5.01 -16.93
CA SER A 135 9.13 -6.16 -17.50
C SER A 135 10.63 -6.15 -17.18
N PRO A 136 11.30 -7.29 -17.12
CA PRO A 136 12.76 -7.36 -16.97
C PRO A 136 13.50 -6.47 -17.98
N ARG A 137 13.03 -6.40 -19.23
CA ARG A 137 13.62 -5.57 -20.27
C ARG A 137 13.50 -4.06 -19.95
N GLU A 138 12.34 -3.62 -19.42
CA GLU A 138 12.16 -2.23 -18.98
C GLU A 138 13.03 -1.91 -17.78
N ILE A 139 13.13 -2.83 -16.82
CA ILE A 139 13.97 -2.68 -15.63
C ILE A 139 15.44 -2.54 -16.04
N ASP A 140 15.96 -3.41 -16.93
CA ASP A 140 17.33 -3.33 -17.43
C ASP A 140 17.56 -2.00 -18.16
N TRP A 141 16.63 -1.59 -19.02
CA TRP A 141 16.72 -0.31 -19.71
C TRP A 141 16.75 0.89 -18.73
N LEU A 142 15.93 0.87 -17.67
CA LEU A 142 15.92 1.92 -16.65
C LEU A 142 17.26 1.97 -15.90
N GLN A 143 17.84 0.82 -15.54
CA GLN A 143 19.15 0.73 -14.88
C GLN A 143 20.28 1.26 -15.75
N ASP A 144 20.25 0.94 -17.05
CA ASP A 144 21.29 1.40 -18.00
C ASP A 144 21.25 2.91 -18.20
N ASN A 145 20.07 3.55 -18.01
CA ASN A 145 19.87 4.97 -18.27
C ASN A 145 19.72 5.82 -17.00
N CYS A 146 19.60 5.22 -15.81
CA CYS A 146 19.44 5.96 -14.55
C CYS A 146 20.18 5.28 -13.39
N ARG A 147 21.01 6.07 -12.69
CA ARG A 147 21.76 5.59 -11.52
C ARG A 147 20.93 5.51 -10.23
N ASN A 148 20.02 6.48 -10.03
CA ASN A 148 19.22 6.60 -8.81
C ASN A 148 17.79 6.17 -9.11
N LEU A 149 17.50 4.88 -8.87
CA LEU A 149 16.26 4.21 -9.23
C LEU A 149 15.61 3.61 -8.00
N VAL A 150 14.30 3.88 -7.81
CA VAL A 150 13.49 3.30 -6.74
C VAL A 150 12.18 2.79 -7.32
N PHE A 151 11.78 1.57 -6.95
CA PHE A 151 10.49 0.97 -7.33
C PHE A 151 9.45 1.19 -6.24
N ALA A 152 8.29 1.72 -6.61
CA ALA A 152 7.13 1.91 -5.75
C ALA A 152 6.02 0.93 -6.14
N ASP A 153 5.46 0.22 -5.16
CA ASP A 153 4.44 -0.83 -5.31
C ASP A 153 4.89 -2.03 -6.15
N PHE A 154 6.18 -2.24 -6.21
CA PHE A 154 6.77 -3.37 -6.93
C PHE A 154 8.13 -3.78 -6.34
N ASN A 155 8.39 -5.09 -6.29
CA ASN A 155 9.70 -5.64 -5.99
C ASN A 155 10.26 -6.35 -7.22
N PRO A 156 11.25 -5.79 -7.91
CA PRO A 156 11.88 -6.41 -9.09
C PRO A 156 12.69 -7.67 -8.78
N LYS A 157 12.80 -8.03 -7.49
CA LYS A 157 13.61 -9.17 -6.99
C LYS A 157 15.09 -9.08 -7.38
N ARG A 158 15.62 -7.87 -7.44
CA ARG A 158 17.00 -7.54 -7.75
C ARG A 158 17.67 -7.01 -6.48
N ASP A 159 18.85 -7.52 -6.14
CA ASP A 159 19.55 -7.18 -4.88
C ASP A 159 20.21 -5.80 -4.90
N ASP A 160 20.35 -5.21 -6.06
CA ASP A 160 20.93 -3.90 -6.32
C ASP A 160 19.90 -2.76 -6.44
N LEU A 161 18.59 -3.06 -6.43
CA LEU A 161 17.53 -2.09 -6.62
C LEU A 161 16.71 -1.83 -5.34
N ASP A 162 16.42 -0.54 -5.11
CA ASP A 162 15.53 -0.11 -4.04
C ASP A 162 14.08 -0.38 -4.39
N SER A 163 13.31 -0.84 -3.42
CA SER A 163 11.88 -1.05 -3.60
C SER A 163 11.07 -0.79 -2.33
N VAL A 164 9.87 -0.26 -2.52
CA VAL A 164 8.83 -0.09 -1.47
C VAL A 164 7.55 -0.74 -1.95
N TYR A 165 7.01 -1.64 -1.18
CA TYR A 165 5.79 -2.39 -1.55
C TYR A 165 5.10 -2.97 -0.32
N SER A 166 3.89 -3.51 -0.48
CA SER A 166 3.24 -4.35 0.51
C SER A 166 3.37 -5.83 0.14
N ASP A 167 3.62 -6.69 1.14
CA ASP A 167 3.68 -8.14 0.90
C ASP A 167 2.26 -8.70 0.69
N LEU A 168 1.85 -8.75 -0.58
CA LEU A 168 0.52 -9.26 -0.95
C LEU A 168 0.40 -10.78 -0.85
N ASN A 169 1.52 -11.53 -0.85
CA ASN A 169 1.48 -12.97 -0.61
C ASN A 169 1.09 -13.24 0.84
N GLU A 170 1.87 -12.71 1.80
CA GLU A 170 1.60 -12.85 3.23
C GLU A 170 0.22 -12.27 3.59
N THR A 171 -0.12 -11.11 3.02
CA THR A 171 -1.42 -10.45 3.24
C THR A 171 -2.60 -11.31 2.80
N THR A 172 -2.51 -11.94 1.63
CA THR A 172 -3.57 -12.82 1.11
C THR A 172 -3.71 -14.06 1.98
N ARG A 173 -2.61 -14.68 2.39
CA ARG A 173 -2.64 -15.84 3.28
C ARG A 173 -3.31 -15.49 4.61
N LYS A 174 -2.98 -14.34 5.23
CA LYS A 174 -3.64 -13.85 6.44
C LYS A 174 -5.14 -13.61 6.24
N LEU A 175 -5.55 -13.05 5.10
CA LEU A 175 -6.97 -12.87 4.78
C LEU A 175 -7.69 -14.23 4.70
N LEU A 176 -7.12 -15.21 4.00
CA LEU A 176 -7.69 -16.54 3.85
C LEU A 176 -7.76 -17.29 5.18
N ASP A 177 -6.74 -17.19 6.03
CA ASP A 177 -6.77 -17.76 7.39
C ASP A 177 -7.89 -17.14 8.24
N ASN A 178 -8.06 -15.81 8.17
CA ASN A 178 -9.15 -15.12 8.85
C ASN A 178 -10.52 -15.58 8.33
N LEU A 179 -10.73 -15.62 7.01
CA LEU A 179 -11.99 -16.08 6.42
C LEU A 179 -12.29 -17.53 6.82
N SER A 180 -11.31 -18.41 6.76
CA SER A 180 -11.45 -19.81 7.20
C SER A 180 -11.82 -19.90 8.70
N SER A 181 -11.20 -19.09 9.56
CA SER A 181 -11.49 -19.04 10.99
C SER A 181 -12.89 -18.50 11.31
N LEU A 182 -13.47 -17.70 10.41
CA LEU A 182 -14.85 -17.21 10.48
C LEU A 182 -15.88 -18.24 9.98
N GLY A 183 -15.44 -19.43 9.54
CA GLY A 183 -16.30 -20.53 9.10
C GLY A 183 -16.58 -20.55 7.59
N TYR A 184 -15.93 -19.71 6.79
CA TYR A 184 -16.05 -19.78 5.33
C TYR A 184 -15.29 -20.99 4.80
N GLY A 185 -16.01 -22.00 4.28
CA GLY A 185 -15.43 -23.23 3.73
C GLY A 185 -15.19 -23.17 2.22
N ARG A 186 -16.06 -22.45 1.49
CA ARG A 186 -16.01 -22.33 0.03
C ARG A 186 -15.57 -20.92 -0.35
N ILE A 187 -14.26 -20.70 -0.37
CA ILE A 187 -13.66 -19.42 -0.72
C ILE A 187 -13.34 -19.43 -2.22
N ALA A 188 -13.88 -18.48 -2.99
CA ALA A 188 -13.55 -18.30 -4.39
C ALA A 188 -12.63 -17.07 -4.57
N PHE A 189 -11.93 -17.01 -5.71
CA PHE A 189 -11.08 -15.88 -6.07
C PHE A 189 -11.42 -15.38 -7.48
N ILE A 190 -11.58 -14.07 -7.60
CA ILE A 190 -11.70 -13.35 -8.86
C ILE A 190 -10.51 -12.44 -9.05
N GLY A 191 -9.78 -12.62 -10.14
CA GLY A 191 -8.57 -11.85 -10.42
C GLY A 191 -8.22 -11.82 -11.90
N SER A 192 -6.95 -11.61 -12.20
CA SER A 192 -6.45 -11.53 -13.56
C SER A 192 -5.08 -12.21 -13.68
N TYR A 193 -4.80 -12.72 -14.86
CA TYR A 193 -3.43 -13.11 -15.21
C TYR A 193 -2.56 -11.85 -15.34
N GLU A 194 -1.29 -12.01 -15.04
CA GLU A 194 -0.26 -11.03 -15.37
C GLU A 194 0.52 -11.52 -16.59
N ASN A 195 0.65 -10.65 -17.57
CA ASN A 195 1.55 -10.83 -18.69
C ASN A 195 2.64 -9.74 -18.65
N ILE A 196 3.81 -10.09 -18.15
CA ILE A 196 5.00 -9.24 -18.19
C ILE A 196 5.94 -9.92 -19.19
N ASP A 197 6.42 -9.22 -20.19
CA ASP A 197 7.24 -9.75 -21.32
C ASP A 197 6.53 -10.74 -22.27
N GLY A 198 5.22 -10.65 -22.41
CA GLY A 198 4.50 -11.58 -23.26
C GLY A 198 4.50 -13.02 -22.75
N ARG A 199 4.98 -13.27 -21.53
CA ARG A 199 4.89 -14.57 -20.86
C ARG A 199 3.59 -14.63 -20.08
N SER A 200 2.70 -15.50 -20.53
CA SER A 200 1.52 -15.91 -19.79
C SER A 200 1.95 -16.92 -18.73
N GLU A 201 2.30 -16.50 -17.53
CA GLU A 201 2.39 -17.42 -16.41
C GLU A 201 0.96 -17.68 -15.91
N PRO A 202 0.47 -18.93 -15.97
CA PRO A 202 -0.78 -19.27 -15.30
C PRO A 202 -0.67 -18.83 -13.84
N HIS A 203 -1.63 -18.02 -13.36
CA HIS A 203 -1.65 -17.56 -11.97
C HIS A 203 -0.55 -16.55 -11.60
N GLY A 204 -0.16 -15.66 -12.55
CA GLY A 204 0.98 -14.73 -12.38
C GLY A 204 0.83 -13.69 -11.28
N GLU A 205 -0.40 -13.23 -10.98
CA GLU A 205 -0.66 -12.23 -9.96
C GLU A 205 -0.41 -12.77 -8.55
N THR A 206 0.27 -11.98 -7.71
CA THR A 206 0.77 -12.43 -6.39
C THR A 206 -0.34 -12.92 -5.46
N ARG A 207 -1.50 -12.22 -5.41
CA ARG A 207 -2.65 -12.62 -4.58
C ARG A 207 -3.28 -13.92 -5.08
N CYS A 208 -3.37 -14.07 -6.40
CA CYS A 208 -3.85 -15.28 -7.03
C CYS A 208 -2.95 -16.49 -6.70
N ARG A 209 -1.63 -16.33 -6.81
CA ARG A 209 -0.69 -17.39 -6.44
C ARG A 209 -0.80 -17.77 -4.98
N ALA A 210 -0.87 -16.78 -4.08
CA ALA A 210 -1.06 -17.04 -2.66
C ALA A 210 -2.37 -17.77 -2.36
N TYR A 211 -3.46 -17.43 -3.08
CA TYR A 211 -4.74 -18.14 -2.97
C TYR A 211 -4.59 -19.62 -3.36
N ILE A 212 -3.95 -19.90 -4.50
CA ILE A 212 -3.78 -21.28 -4.99
C ILE A 212 -2.89 -22.09 -4.05
N GLU A 213 -1.75 -21.53 -3.65
CA GLU A 213 -0.80 -22.17 -2.75
C GLU A 213 -1.44 -22.49 -1.41
N TRP A 214 -2.15 -21.53 -0.81
CA TRP A 214 -2.86 -21.72 0.46
C TRP A 214 -3.90 -22.85 0.38
N HIS A 215 -4.75 -22.88 -0.68
CA HIS A 215 -5.75 -23.93 -0.85
C HIS A 215 -5.14 -25.30 -1.13
N LYS A 216 -4.05 -25.36 -1.88
CA LYS A 216 -3.32 -26.62 -2.11
C LYS A 216 -2.68 -27.16 -0.84
N GLU A 217 -2.08 -26.30 -0.03
CA GLU A 217 -1.51 -26.68 1.28
C GLU A 217 -2.57 -27.23 2.24
N LYS A 218 -3.78 -26.69 2.18
CA LYS A 218 -4.91 -27.18 2.98
C LYS A 218 -5.63 -28.40 2.36
N GLY A 219 -5.28 -28.79 1.13
CA GLY A 219 -5.94 -29.89 0.41
C GLY A 219 -7.36 -29.59 -0.07
N VAL A 220 -7.73 -28.30 -0.20
CA VAL A 220 -9.10 -27.85 -0.54
C VAL A 220 -9.15 -27.01 -1.82
N PHE A 221 -8.14 -27.11 -2.68
CA PHE A 221 -8.09 -26.37 -3.93
C PHE A 221 -9.09 -26.92 -4.95
N GLU A 222 -10.03 -26.08 -5.38
CA GLU A 222 -10.99 -26.36 -6.43
C GLU A 222 -10.83 -25.35 -7.60
N PRO A 223 -10.45 -25.82 -8.80
CA PRO A 223 -10.23 -24.95 -9.96
C PRO A 223 -11.46 -24.10 -10.34
N ASP A 224 -12.67 -24.61 -10.14
CA ASP A 224 -13.92 -23.93 -10.50
C ASP A 224 -14.18 -22.68 -9.65
N ARG A 225 -13.56 -22.59 -8.47
CA ARG A 225 -13.62 -21.42 -7.58
C ARG A 225 -12.58 -20.35 -7.91
N LEU A 226 -11.74 -20.57 -8.92
CA LEU A 226 -10.76 -19.61 -9.42
C LEU A 226 -11.17 -19.09 -10.78
N VAL A 227 -11.51 -17.80 -10.85
CA VAL A 227 -11.93 -17.17 -12.10
C VAL A 227 -10.99 -16.02 -12.43
N LEU A 228 -10.29 -16.12 -13.55
CA LEU A 228 -9.28 -15.16 -13.96
C LEU A 228 -9.63 -14.54 -15.31
N GLY A 229 -9.53 -13.23 -15.38
CA GLY A 229 -9.68 -12.48 -16.62
C GLY A 229 -8.54 -12.76 -17.60
N ASN A 230 -8.82 -12.55 -18.89
CA ASN A 230 -7.82 -12.67 -19.92
C ASN A 230 -6.66 -11.71 -19.69
N ILE A 231 -5.49 -12.09 -20.19
CA ILE A 231 -4.30 -11.26 -20.21
C ILE A 231 -4.62 -10.00 -21.01
N CYS A 232 -4.37 -8.83 -20.41
CA CYS A 232 -4.31 -7.58 -21.15
C CYS A 232 -2.90 -7.41 -21.69
N ASP A 233 -2.79 -7.04 -22.97
CA ASP A 233 -1.49 -6.76 -23.60
C ASP A 233 -0.84 -5.48 -23.03
N THR A 234 -1.65 -4.61 -22.44
CA THR A 234 -1.21 -3.34 -21.84
C THR A 234 -1.88 -3.13 -20.48
N GLY A 235 -1.08 -2.74 -19.48
CA GLY A 235 -1.58 -2.35 -18.18
C GLY A 235 -2.13 -3.50 -17.33
N GLN A 236 -3.09 -3.18 -16.48
CA GLN A 236 -3.68 -4.09 -15.50
C GLN A 236 -5.15 -4.32 -15.77
N ASN A 237 -5.58 -5.60 -15.90
CA ASN A 237 -6.98 -5.95 -16.13
C ASN A 237 -7.81 -6.08 -14.82
N LEU A 238 -7.49 -5.31 -13.78
CA LEU A 238 -8.23 -5.31 -12.51
C LEU A 238 -9.28 -4.19 -12.49
N ARG A 239 -10.20 -4.21 -13.47
CA ARG A 239 -11.22 -3.17 -13.72
C ARG A 239 -12.60 -3.60 -13.22
N LEU A 240 -13.52 -2.63 -13.09
CA LEU A 240 -14.90 -2.88 -12.70
C LEU A 240 -15.59 -3.86 -13.65
N GLU A 241 -15.47 -3.61 -14.95
CA GLU A 241 -16.12 -4.43 -16.00
C GLU A 241 -15.62 -5.86 -15.95
N THR A 242 -14.31 -6.04 -15.75
CA THR A 242 -13.70 -7.37 -15.62
C THR A 242 -14.26 -8.08 -14.39
N GLY A 243 -14.33 -7.41 -13.24
CA GLY A 243 -14.92 -7.96 -12.02
C GLY A 243 -16.37 -8.39 -12.20
N TYR A 244 -17.17 -7.57 -12.90
CA TYR A 244 -18.56 -7.90 -13.23
C TYR A 244 -18.68 -9.14 -14.10
N MET A 245 -17.91 -9.21 -15.19
CA MET A 245 -17.95 -10.36 -16.11
C MET A 245 -17.51 -11.65 -15.44
N LEU A 246 -16.42 -11.60 -14.66
CA LEU A 246 -15.89 -12.78 -13.98
C LEU A 246 -16.80 -13.26 -12.84
N ALA A 247 -17.47 -12.33 -12.14
CA ALA A 247 -18.47 -12.69 -11.14
C ALA A 247 -19.68 -13.42 -11.76
N LYS A 248 -20.16 -12.97 -12.93
CA LYS A 248 -21.20 -13.71 -13.66
C LYS A 248 -20.72 -15.09 -14.08
N GLN A 249 -19.49 -15.19 -14.60
CA GLN A 249 -18.90 -16.46 -14.97
C GLN A 249 -18.73 -17.41 -13.76
N LEU A 250 -18.39 -16.87 -12.59
CA LEU A 250 -18.30 -17.64 -11.34
C LEU A 250 -19.67 -18.25 -10.95
N LEU A 251 -20.76 -17.48 -11.10
CA LEU A 251 -22.11 -17.94 -10.78
C LEU A 251 -22.61 -19.06 -11.71
N GLU A 252 -22.02 -19.19 -12.91
CA GLU A 252 -22.31 -20.26 -13.87
C GLU A 252 -21.54 -21.56 -13.57
N ARG A 253 -20.55 -21.51 -12.63
CA ARG A 253 -19.65 -22.62 -12.31
C ARG A 253 -20.06 -23.31 -11.01
N GLY A 254 -20.83 -24.37 -11.07
CA GLY A 254 -21.04 -25.31 -9.96
C GLY A 254 -21.65 -24.70 -8.68
N GLU A 255 -21.16 -25.14 -7.51
CA GLU A 255 -21.67 -24.68 -6.22
C GLU A 255 -21.27 -23.24 -5.92
N ARG A 256 -22.26 -22.47 -5.46
CA ARG A 256 -22.04 -21.09 -5.01
C ARG A 256 -21.01 -21.03 -3.86
N PRO A 257 -19.99 -20.17 -3.95
CA PRO A 257 -19.05 -19.95 -2.85
C PRO A 257 -19.72 -19.23 -1.66
N ASP A 258 -19.17 -19.42 -0.47
CA ASP A 258 -19.61 -18.71 0.74
C ASP A 258 -19.07 -17.26 0.72
N VAL A 259 -17.84 -17.11 0.21
CA VAL A 259 -17.18 -15.82 0.09
C VAL A 259 -16.34 -15.73 -1.20
N VAL A 260 -16.36 -14.58 -1.81
CA VAL A 260 -15.51 -14.25 -2.97
C VAL A 260 -14.46 -13.24 -2.55
N VAL A 261 -13.20 -13.59 -2.76
CA VAL A 261 -12.06 -12.68 -2.65
C VAL A 261 -11.77 -12.11 -4.03
N THR A 262 -11.81 -10.81 -4.18
CA THR A 262 -11.45 -10.12 -5.43
C THR A 262 -10.05 -9.54 -5.35
N ALA A 263 -9.33 -9.49 -6.47
CA ALA A 263 -7.95 -9.01 -6.51
C ALA A 263 -7.82 -7.51 -6.12
N ASN A 264 -8.87 -6.70 -6.36
CA ASN A 264 -8.96 -5.33 -5.86
C ASN A 264 -10.41 -4.85 -5.72
N ASP A 265 -10.60 -3.69 -5.12
CA ASP A 265 -11.92 -3.11 -4.86
C ASP A 265 -12.67 -2.73 -6.14
N ASN A 266 -11.99 -2.34 -7.21
CA ASN A 266 -12.64 -2.10 -8.51
C ASN A 266 -13.34 -3.37 -8.99
N MET A 267 -12.68 -4.52 -8.92
CA MET A 267 -13.29 -5.80 -9.28
C MET A 267 -14.43 -6.18 -8.32
N ALA A 268 -14.30 -5.86 -7.02
CA ALA A 268 -15.37 -6.08 -6.04
C ALA A 268 -16.62 -5.28 -6.39
N ILE A 269 -16.48 -4.01 -6.79
CA ILE A 269 -17.61 -3.17 -7.24
C ILE A 269 -18.35 -3.83 -8.40
N GLY A 270 -17.62 -4.34 -9.39
CA GLY A 270 -18.19 -5.08 -10.50
C GLY A 270 -18.89 -6.37 -10.06
N ALA A 271 -18.27 -7.13 -9.14
CA ALA A 271 -18.83 -8.37 -8.61
C ALA A 271 -20.13 -8.11 -7.81
N TYR A 272 -20.18 -7.03 -7.01
CA TYR A 272 -21.41 -6.62 -6.32
C TYR A 272 -22.59 -6.48 -7.27
N ARG A 273 -22.38 -5.75 -8.35
CA ARG A 273 -23.42 -5.58 -9.37
C ARG A 273 -23.89 -6.91 -9.94
N ALA A 274 -22.97 -7.81 -10.28
CA ALA A 274 -23.30 -9.12 -10.84
C ALA A 274 -24.11 -9.97 -9.85
N PHE A 275 -23.74 -9.97 -8.57
CA PHE A 275 -24.45 -10.73 -7.53
C PHE A 275 -25.84 -10.15 -7.27
N GLN A 276 -25.98 -8.83 -7.19
CA GLN A 276 -27.26 -8.15 -7.01
C GLN A 276 -28.21 -8.37 -8.20
N GLU A 277 -27.71 -8.31 -9.44
CA GLU A 277 -28.47 -8.63 -10.66
C GLU A 277 -28.95 -10.10 -10.68
N ALA A 278 -28.18 -11.02 -10.05
CA ALA A 278 -28.56 -12.42 -9.87
C ALA A 278 -29.52 -12.65 -8.68
N GLY A 279 -29.96 -11.57 -8.00
CA GLY A 279 -30.85 -11.64 -6.84
C GLY A 279 -30.18 -12.11 -5.55
N LEU A 280 -28.85 -12.12 -5.46
CA LEU A 280 -28.11 -12.51 -4.28
C LEU A 280 -27.90 -11.35 -3.32
N SER A 281 -28.15 -11.61 -2.05
CA SER A 281 -27.91 -10.66 -0.97
C SER A 281 -26.48 -10.81 -0.43
N ILE A 282 -25.79 -9.70 -0.23
CA ILE A 282 -24.47 -9.64 0.40
C ILE A 282 -24.67 -9.13 1.84
N PRO A 283 -24.17 -9.81 2.86
CA PRO A 283 -23.37 -11.04 2.88
C PRO A 283 -24.17 -12.34 3.00
N GLN A 284 -25.53 -12.31 3.06
CA GLN A 284 -26.37 -13.44 3.45
C GLN A 284 -26.27 -14.63 2.50
N ASP A 285 -26.25 -14.36 1.19
CA ASP A 285 -26.14 -15.40 0.15
C ASP A 285 -24.72 -15.62 -0.31
N ILE A 286 -23.90 -14.55 -0.33
CA ILE A 286 -22.52 -14.54 -0.77
C ILE A 286 -21.78 -13.38 -0.13
N SER A 287 -20.67 -13.67 0.54
CA SER A 287 -19.82 -12.62 1.12
C SER A 287 -18.75 -12.15 0.11
N VAL A 288 -18.23 -10.93 0.32
CA VAL A 288 -17.18 -10.37 -0.55
C VAL A 288 -16.08 -9.73 0.30
N ALA A 289 -14.83 -10.12 0.03
CA ALA A 289 -13.63 -9.50 0.59
C ALA A 289 -12.70 -9.05 -0.54
N SER A 290 -11.88 -8.02 -0.32
CA SER A 290 -11.09 -7.40 -1.37
C SER A 290 -9.78 -6.80 -0.86
N PHE A 291 -9.11 -6.02 -1.72
CA PHE A 291 -7.86 -5.32 -1.43
C PHE A 291 -7.93 -3.88 -1.96
N ASN A 292 -7.22 -3.00 -1.31
CA ASN A 292 -6.86 -1.60 -1.54
C ASN A 292 -7.51 -0.63 -0.55
N ASP A 293 -8.77 -0.84 -0.16
CA ASP A 293 -9.59 0.07 0.65
C ASP A 293 -9.71 1.46 0.00
N ILE A 294 -10.10 1.48 -1.28
CA ILE A 294 -10.36 2.73 -1.99
C ILE A 294 -11.55 3.48 -1.36
N PRO A 295 -11.62 4.82 -1.47
CA PRO A 295 -12.63 5.62 -0.76
C PRO A 295 -14.08 5.19 -0.96
N VAL A 296 -14.44 4.66 -2.14
CA VAL A 296 -15.79 4.22 -2.44
C VAL A 296 -16.19 2.93 -1.72
N SER A 297 -15.25 2.11 -1.28
CA SER A 297 -15.49 0.80 -0.65
C SER A 297 -16.37 0.88 0.60
N GLN A 298 -16.29 1.98 1.35
CA GLN A 298 -17.12 2.22 2.53
C GLN A 298 -18.56 2.65 2.22
N PHE A 299 -18.85 3.04 0.97
CA PHE A 299 -20.16 3.53 0.53
C PHE A 299 -20.90 2.50 -0.34
N LEU A 300 -20.34 1.33 -0.56
CA LEU A 300 -21.07 0.22 -1.17
C LEU A 300 -22.21 -0.24 -0.26
N ASN A 301 -23.16 -0.95 -0.80
CA ASN A 301 -24.28 -1.51 -0.03
C ASN A 301 -24.31 -3.05 -0.16
N PRO A 302 -23.90 -3.77 0.91
CA PRO A 302 -23.31 -3.27 2.17
C PRO A 302 -21.87 -2.76 1.98
N PRO A 303 -21.29 -1.98 2.94
CA PRO A 303 -19.89 -1.55 2.89
C PRO A 303 -18.92 -2.72 2.80
N LEU A 304 -17.91 -2.58 1.91
CA LEU A 304 -16.98 -3.64 1.53
C LEU A 304 -15.89 -3.88 2.58
N SER A 305 -15.74 -5.13 3.01
CA SER A 305 -14.59 -5.63 3.78
C SER A 305 -13.39 -5.75 2.85
N THR A 306 -12.28 -5.11 3.19
CA THR A 306 -11.13 -5.03 2.29
C THR A 306 -9.83 -4.88 3.07
N VAL A 307 -8.73 -5.28 2.46
CA VAL A 307 -7.39 -5.06 3.02
C VAL A 307 -6.91 -3.67 2.61
N ARG A 308 -6.71 -2.79 3.58
CA ARG A 308 -6.11 -1.47 3.34
C ARG A 308 -4.64 -1.61 3.00
N ILE A 309 -4.26 -1.13 1.83
CA ILE A 309 -2.89 -0.93 1.41
C ILE A 309 -2.63 0.58 1.44
N ARG A 310 -1.56 0.99 2.11
CA ARG A 310 -1.24 2.41 2.33
C ARG A 310 -0.52 3.00 1.12
N SER A 311 -1.28 3.24 0.04
CA SER A 311 -0.74 3.69 -1.25
C SER A 311 0.08 4.98 -1.14
N GLU A 312 -0.42 6.00 -0.43
CA GLU A 312 0.31 7.26 -0.23
C GLU A 312 1.63 7.03 0.51
N SER A 313 1.63 6.20 1.57
CA SER A 313 2.85 5.88 2.32
C SER A 313 3.90 5.13 1.49
N ILE A 314 3.46 4.31 0.53
CA ILE A 314 4.38 3.67 -0.45
C ILE A 314 5.06 4.77 -1.28
N GLY A 315 4.30 5.73 -1.79
CA GLY A 315 4.84 6.85 -2.57
C GLY A 315 5.79 7.74 -1.78
N GLU A 316 5.40 8.15 -0.57
CA GLU A 316 6.25 8.96 0.33
C GLU A 316 7.56 8.27 0.65
N THR A 317 7.50 6.98 1.02
CA THR A 317 8.69 6.18 1.36
C THR A 317 9.61 5.99 0.15
N ALA A 318 9.06 5.88 -1.06
CA ALA A 318 9.89 5.79 -2.27
C ALA A 318 10.73 7.05 -2.49
N VAL A 319 10.17 8.24 -2.22
CA VAL A 319 10.93 9.50 -2.25
C VAL A 319 12.01 9.52 -1.18
N ASP A 320 11.70 9.06 0.04
CA ASP A 320 12.69 9.02 1.13
C ASP A 320 13.87 8.08 0.77
N LEU A 321 13.60 6.91 0.18
CA LEU A 321 14.67 6.02 -0.30
C LEU A 321 15.52 6.65 -1.40
N LEU A 322 14.88 7.40 -2.31
CA LEU A 322 15.60 8.12 -3.36
C LEU A 322 16.50 9.20 -2.77
N LEU A 323 16.03 9.96 -1.79
CA LEU A 323 16.83 10.96 -1.08
C LEU A 323 18.02 10.35 -0.37
N GLU A 324 17.87 9.17 0.23
CA GLU A 324 18.99 8.45 0.85
C GLU A 324 20.05 8.04 -0.20
N ARG A 325 19.63 7.61 -1.41
CA ARG A 325 20.56 7.32 -2.52
C ARG A 325 21.34 8.57 -2.95
N LEU A 326 20.64 9.69 -3.09
CA LEU A 326 21.25 10.96 -3.42
C LEU A 326 22.19 11.46 -2.33
N ALA A 327 21.93 11.08 -1.05
CA ALA A 327 22.82 11.33 0.10
C ALA A 327 24.07 10.45 0.12
N GLY A 328 24.21 9.50 -0.81
CA GLY A 328 25.37 8.64 -0.93
C GLY A 328 25.22 7.24 -0.34
N ARG A 329 23.99 6.78 -0.05
CA ARG A 329 23.76 5.39 0.32
C ARG A 329 24.10 4.49 -0.86
N ASP A 330 24.97 3.52 -0.65
CA ASP A 330 25.56 2.65 -1.67
C ASP A 330 24.98 1.21 -1.72
N TYR A 331 24.09 0.88 -0.77
CA TYR A 331 23.38 -0.42 -0.73
C TYR A 331 21.87 -0.27 -1.02
N ALA A 332 21.27 -1.32 -1.56
CA ALA A 332 19.82 -1.35 -1.81
C ALA A 332 19.02 -1.62 -0.54
N LYS A 333 17.80 -1.07 -0.49
CA LYS A 333 16.82 -1.34 0.56
C LYS A 333 15.52 -1.87 -0.05
N ARG A 334 14.91 -2.83 0.65
CA ARG A 334 13.54 -3.27 0.41
C ARG A 334 12.70 -2.92 1.62
N VAL A 335 11.71 -2.04 1.42
CA VAL A 335 10.83 -1.58 2.49
C VAL A 335 9.44 -2.18 2.27
N ILE A 336 8.94 -2.88 3.29
CA ILE A 336 7.59 -3.45 3.28
C ILE A 336 6.69 -2.56 4.12
N ILE A 337 5.66 -2.00 3.50
CA ILE A 337 4.61 -1.23 4.18
C ILE A 337 3.51 -2.21 4.62
N PRO A 338 3.22 -2.32 5.92
CA PRO A 338 2.24 -3.26 6.42
C PRO A 338 0.82 -2.89 5.97
N THR A 339 0.01 -3.93 5.75
CA THR A 339 -1.41 -3.83 5.42
C THR A 339 -2.28 -3.98 6.66
N THR A 340 -3.55 -3.59 6.55
CA THR A 340 -4.53 -3.72 7.66
C THR A 340 -5.86 -4.23 7.12
N MET A 341 -6.41 -5.30 7.68
CA MET A 341 -7.76 -5.75 7.33
C MET A 341 -8.80 -4.80 7.92
N ILE A 342 -9.69 -4.32 7.08
CA ILE A 342 -10.84 -3.47 7.43
C ILE A 342 -12.11 -4.29 7.25
N TRP A 343 -12.62 -4.81 8.33
CA TRP A 343 -13.89 -5.53 8.33
C TRP A 343 -15.06 -4.55 8.23
N ARG A 344 -16.01 -4.87 7.34
CA ARG A 344 -17.28 -4.17 7.15
C ARG A 344 -18.39 -5.19 6.93
N GLN A 345 -19.57 -4.77 6.48
CA GLN A 345 -20.76 -5.63 6.43
C GLN A 345 -20.82 -6.57 5.23
N SER A 346 -19.87 -6.57 4.31
CA SER A 346 -19.82 -7.53 3.20
C SER A 346 -19.33 -8.92 3.57
N CYS A 347 -18.74 -9.05 4.77
CA CYS A 347 -18.34 -10.31 5.39
C CYS A 347 -18.72 -10.30 6.87
N LEU A 348 -18.82 -11.48 7.47
CA LEU A 348 -18.79 -11.59 8.92
C LEU A 348 -17.47 -11.03 9.45
N SER A 349 -17.51 -10.40 10.61
CA SER A 349 -16.30 -9.94 11.30
C SER A 349 -15.95 -10.84 12.48
N PRO A 350 -14.69 -10.84 12.95
CA PRO A 350 -14.31 -11.58 14.15
C PRO A 350 -15.14 -11.21 15.39
N ALA A 351 -15.69 -9.99 15.43
CA ALA A 351 -16.54 -9.52 16.52
C ALA A 351 -17.98 -10.09 16.48
N GLU A 352 -18.42 -10.62 15.34
CA GLU A 352 -19.79 -11.13 15.13
C GLU A 352 -19.90 -12.63 15.24
N VAL A 353 -18.77 -13.34 15.38
CA VAL A 353 -18.77 -14.79 15.60
C VAL A 353 -19.02 -15.07 17.08
N PRO A 354 -20.15 -15.76 17.46
CA PRO A 354 -20.37 -16.14 18.84
C PRO A 354 -19.20 -17.01 19.33
N SER A 355 -18.72 -16.76 20.54
CA SER A 355 -17.63 -17.51 21.19
C SER A 355 -17.93 -19.00 21.42
N SER A 356 -19.10 -19.51 20.99
CA SER A 356 -19.60 -20.86 21.14
C SER A 356 -19.59 -21.72 19.88
N ALA A 357 -18.92 -21.27 18.78
CA ALA A 357 -18.76 -22.17 17.63
C ALA A 357 -17.82 -23.32 17.99
N PRO A 358 -18.23 -24.59 17.86
CA PRO A 358 -17.36 -25.73 18.20
C PRO A 358 -16.17 -25.72 17.23
N SER A 359 -14.97 -25.79 17.81
CA SER A 359 -13.73 -26.02 17.06
C SER A 359 -13.87 -27.27 16.20
N LEU A 360 -13.81 -27.14 14.89
CA LEU A 360 -13.76 -28.23 13.89
C LEU A 360 -12.47 -29.08 13.99
N ALA A 361 -11.75 -29.01 15.11
CA ALA A 361 -10.53 -29.78 15.38
C ALA A 361 -10.80 -31.19 15.96
N ALA A 362 -12.05 -31.70 15.97
CA ALA A 362 -12.39 -33.00 16.52
C ALA A 362 -13.30 -33.82 15.57
N ALA A 363 -12.82 -34.08 14.36
CA ALA A 363 -13.30 -35.17 13.53
C ALA A 363 -12.10 -35.76 12.77
N GLN A 364 -11.39 -36.64 13.46
CA GLN A 364 -10.51 -37.62 12.82
C GLN A 364 -11.34 -38.81 12.32
#